data_289781c6fc0230da25e61d082f01ee75
#
_entry.id   289781c6fc0230da25e61d082f01ee75
#
_cell.length_a   1.000
_cell.length_b   1.000
_cell.length_c   1.000
_cell.angle_alpha   90.00
_cell.angle_beta   90.00
_cell.angle_gamma   90.00
#
_symmetry.space_group_name_H-M   'P 1'
#
loop_
_entity.id
_entity.type
_entity.pdbx_description
1 polymer ?
#
loop_
_entity_poly.entity_id
_entity_poly.type
_entity_poly.pdbx_seq_one_letter_code
_entity_poly.pdbx_strand_id
1 'polypeptide(L)'
;MAQYPVAQVVGGQQGGVVGVVSQPSDVNLDIGGRVERMQNELDVPEQIVRDLLSVAGADIVVVADDSGSMACVANPGNYSNPMTRWDELRETLIKLAHMLLVVDHTDGFNVQFLNDPAWHELHTKQQVEALFTNRRPSGTTPLGARLQPLLNGSWHPKGHGAETDLILLVMTDGSPSDVDFAGLTRLVQAKAKNVYVTFLMCTEDDDVVGAYNRYLDRIPGVDITDDYASEKREVEAHGRKLSYYKWLAKAVLGGKLVKYDKMDEAPQSCCTVA
;
A
#
# COMPACT_ATOMS: atom_id res chain seq x y z
N MET A 1 11.24 -11.56 -29.41
CA MET A 1 11.55 -12.52 -28.35
C MET A 1 12.89 -12.12 -27.74
N ALA A 2 12.86 -11.41 -26.62
CA ALA A 2 14.07 -11.05 -25.89
C ALA A 2 14.06 -11.88 -24.60
N GLN A 3 15.03 -12.80 -24.47
CA GLN A 3 15.26 -13.58 -23.27
C GLN A 3 16.04 -12.74 -22.27
N TYR A 4 15.56 -12.63 -21.05
CA TYR A 4 16.28 -12.04 -19.93
C TYR A 4 17.12 -13.12 -19.24
N PRO A 5 18.38 -12.85 -18.84
CA PRO A 5 19.23 -13.84 -18.22
C PRO A 5 18.86 -14.07 -16.76
N VAL A 6 18.69 -15.34 -16.39
CA VAL A 6 18.58 -15.82 -15.00
C VAL A 6 19.99 -15.85 -14.40
N ALA A 7 20.21 -15.18 -13.29
CA ALA A 7 21.46 -15.23 -12.55
C ALA A 7 21.59 -16.57 -11.82
N GLN A 8 22.57 -17.40 -12.22
CA GLN A 8 22.99 -18.59 -11.48
C GLN A 8 23.89 -18.20 -10.31
N VAL A 9 23.50 -18.61 -9.11
CA VAL A 9 24.38 -18.56 -7.94
C VAL A 9 25.28 -19.79 -7.95
N VAL A 10 26.58 -19.55 -8.04
CA VAL A 10 27.63 -20.61 -7.95
C VAL A 10 27.93 -20.82 -6.47
N GLY A 11 27.82 -22.04 -5.99
CA GLY A 11 28.09 -22.46 -4.63
C GLY A 11 29.57 -22.49 -4.27
N GLY A 12 29.89 -22.18 -3.04
CA GLY A 12 31.20 -22.36 -2.39
C GLY A 12 31.02 -22.68 -0.90
N GLN A 13 31.70 -23.67 -0.44
CA GLN A 13 31.57 -24.53 0.72
C GLN A 13 31.76 -23.93 2.12
N GLN A 14 31.01 -24.51 3.06
CA GLN A 14 31.28 -24.93 4.46
C GLN A 14 31.57 -23.87 5.56
N GLY A 15 30.71 -23.89 6.58
CA GLY A 15 31.07 -23.55 7.95
C GLY A 15 29.96 -22.94 8.79
N GLY A 16 29.35 -23.72 9.68
CA GLY A 16 28.61 -23.20 10.82
C GLY A 16 27.10 -23.32 10.70
N VAL A 17 26.56 -24.42 11.24
CA VAL A 17 25.12 -24.59 11.51
C VAL A 17 24.74 -23.65 12.65
N VAL A 18 24.29 -22.47 12.33
CA VAL A 18 23.47 -21.66 13.24
C VAL A 18 22.05 -22.19 13.05
N GLY A 19 21.53 -22.82 14.07
CA GLY A 19 20.15 -23.31 14.08
C GLY A 19 19.19 -22.19 13.73
N VAL A 20 18.65 -22.24 12.53
CA VAL A 20 17.46 -21.48 12.17
C VAL A 20 16.36 -22.03 13.05
N VAL A 21 15.95 -21.27 14.05
CA VAL A 21 14.69 -21.51 14.74
C VAL A 21 13.63 -21.29 13.67
N SER A 22 13.20 -22.37 13.05
CA SER A 22 12.02 -22.39 12.20
C SER A 22 10.86 -21.88 13.03
N GLN A 23 10.36 -20.69 12.70
CA GLN A 23 9.05 -20.28 13.19
C GLN A 23 8.04 -21.37 12.79
N PRO A 24 7.04 -21.66 13.63
CA PRO A 24 6.07 -22.71 13.32
C PRO A 24 5.49 -22.43 11.94
N SER A 25 5.56 -23.44 11.10
CA SER A 25 5.08 -23.47 9.74
C SER A 25 3.70 -22.80 9.63
N ASP A 26 3.62 -21.72 8.88
CA ASP A 26 2.38 -21.04 8.50
C ASP A 26 1.55 -21.91 7.53
N VAL A 27 1.45 -23.20 7.82
CA VAL A 27 0.80 -24.18 6.99
C VAL A 27 -0.72 -24.01 7.11
N ASN A 28 -1.31 -23.50 6.03
CA ASN A 28 -2.71 -23.75 5.66
C ASN A 28 -3.75 -23.53 6.76
N LEU A 29 -3.72 -22.33 7.39
CA LEU A 29 -4.84 -21.92 8.22
C LEU A 29 -6.09 -21.82 7.34
N ASP A 30 -7.18 -22.49 7.72
CA ASP A 30 -8.48 -22.24 7.14
C ASP A 30 -8.91 -20.78 7.38
N ILE A 31 -9.98 -20.34 6.74
CA ILE A 31 -10.48 -18.96 6.87
C ILE A 31 -10.69 -18.60 8.36
N GLY A 32 -11.18 -19.52 9.18
CA GLY A 32 -11.41 -19.32 10.62
C GLY A 32 -10.12 -19.01 11.36
N GLY A 33 -9.07 -19.78 11.14
CA GLY A 33 -7.76 -19.57 11.75
C GLY A 33 -7.09 -18.26 11.30
N ARG A 34 -7.29 -17.84 10.05
CA ARG A 34 -6.81 -16.53 9.56
C ARG A 34 -7.54 -15.36 10.24
N VAL A 35 -8.86 -15.47 10.37
CA VAL A 35 -9.68 -14.47 11.08
C VAL A 35 -9.21 -14.34 12.53
N GLU A 36 -9.08 -15.47 13.25
CA GLU A 36 -8.65 -15.48 14.64
C GLU A 36 -7.24 -14.87 14.82
N ARG A 37 -6.31 -15.20 13.94
CA ARG A 37 -4.95 -14.66 13.97
C ARG A 37 -4.94 -13.14 13.73
N MET A 38 -5.66 -12.65 12.75
CA MET A 38 -5.74 -11.20 12.49
C MET A 38 -6.39 -10.44 13.65
N GLN A 39 -7.43 -10.99 14.27
CA GLN A 39 -8.07 -10.38 15.42
C GLN A 39 -7.13 -10.31 16.62
N ASN A 40 -6.43 -11.42 16.91
CA ASN A 40 -5.59 -11.52 18.09
C ASN A 40 -4.24 -10.80 17.95
N GLU A 41 -3.63 -10.85 16.76
CA GLU A 41 -2.30 -10.27 16.55
C GLU A 41 -2.35 -8.81 16.08
N LEU A 42 -3.38 -8.42 15.32
CA LEU A 42 -3.42 -7.13 14.63
C LEU A 42 -4.55 -6.20 15.10
N ASP A 43 -5.37 -6.62 16.05
CA ASP A 43 -6.56 -5.86 16.52
C ASP A 43 -7.46 -5.41 15.34
N VAL A 44 -7.66 -6.30 14.36
CA VAL A 44 -8.52 -6.06 13.21
C VAL A 44 -9.87 -6.74 13.42
N PRO A 45 -11.00 -6.01 13.39
CA PRO A 45 -12.33 -6.59 13.56
C PRO A 45 -12.64 -7.65 12.51
N GLU A 46 -13.38 -8.69 12.89
CA GLU A 46 -13.75 -9.81 12.02
C GLU A 46 -14.32 -9.37 10.67
N GLN A 47 -15.17 -8.35 10.65
CA GLN A 47 -15.76 -7.86 9.41
C GLN A 47 -14.70 -7.31 8.45
N ILE A 48 -13.71 -6.59 8.95
CA ILE A 48 -12.60 -6.07 8.13
C ILE A 48 -11.75 -7.24 7.60
N VAL A 49 -11.51 -8.26 8.42
CA VAL A 49 -10.79 -9.46 7.97
C VAL A 49 -11.52 -10.17 6.85
N ARG A 50 -12.84 -10.35 6.98
CA ARG A 50 -13.67 -10.94 5.91
C ARG A 50 -13.65 -10.12 4.63
N ASP A 51 -13.64 -8.81 4.74
CA ASP A 51 -13.52 -7.92 3.58
C ASP A 51 -12.15 -8.03 2.92
N LEU A 52 -11.06 -8.08 3.70
CA LEU A 52 -9.71 -8.35 3.16
C LEU A 52 -9.64 -9.72 2.47
N LEU A 53 -10.23 -10.76 3.06
CA LEU A 53 -10.31 -12.08 2.43
C LEU A 53 -11.13 -12.08 1.13
N SER A 54 -12.11 -11.19 1.01
CA SER A 54 -12.90 -11.06 -0.24
C SER A 54 -12.09 -10.51 -1.42
N VAL A 55 -10.94 -9.92 -1.15
CA VAL A 55 -10.02 -9.38 -2.16
C VAL A 55 -8.72 -10.19 -2.28
N ALA A 56 -8.62 -11.34 -1.58
CA ALA A 56 -7.41 -12.17 -1.56
C ALA A 56 -6.98 -12.72 -2.94
N GLY A 57 -7.90 -12.78 -3.90
CA GLY A 57 -7.59 -13.17 -5.28
C GLY A 57 -7.17 -12.02 -6.20
N ALA A 58 -7.08 -10.80 -5.69
CA ALA A 58 -6.59 -9.66 -6.45
C ALA A 58 -5.06 -9.57 -6.41
N ASP A 59 -4.44 -9.12 -7.49
CA ASP A 59 -3.04 -8.74 -7.48
C ASP A 59 -2.86 -7.46 -6.66
N ILE A 60 -1.84 -7.41 -5.81
CA ILE A 60 -1.51 -6.22 -5.02
C ILE A 60 -0.18 -5.65 -5.48
N VAL A 61 -0.21 -4.40 -5.87
CA VAL A 61 0.97 -3.65 -6.32
C VAL A 61 1.11 -2.38 -5.49
N VAL A 62 2.31 -2.14 -4.99
CA VAL A 62 2.68 -0.89 -4.34
C VAL A 62 3.64 -0.12 -5.23
N VAL A 63 3.27 1.10 -5.58
CA VAL A 63 4.18 2.09 -6.15
C VAL A 63 4.64 2.99 -5.01
N ALA A 64 5.92 2.88 -4.66
CA ALA A 64 6.50 3.56 -3.52
C ALA A 64 7.36 4.75 -3.97
N ASP A 65 7.10 5.91 -3.40
CA ASP A 65 7.87 7.12 -3.67
C ASP A 65 9.25 7.02 -3.02
N ASP A 66 10.29 7.12 -3.83
CA ASP A 66 11.68 7.24 -3.42
C ASP A 66 12.31 8.57 -3.85
N SER A 67 11.48 9.60 -4.09
CA SER A 67 11.96 10.95 -4.43
C SER A 67 12.70 11.62 -3.27
N GLY A 68 13.40 12.71 -3.58
CA GLY A 68 14.22 13.42 -2.60
C GLY A 68 13.45 13.99 -1.41
N SER A 69 12.17 14.34 -1.58
CA SER A 69 11.30 14.85 -0.50
C SER A 69 11.01 13.83 0.59
N MET A 70 11.07 12.54 0.28
CA MET A 70 10.91 11.47 1.27
C MET A 70 12.00 11.47 2.37
N ALA A 71 13.09 12.19 2.17
CA ALA A 71 14.10 12.42 3.21
C ALA A 71 13.68 13.48 4.25
N CYS A 72 12.58 14.21 4.03
CA CYS A 72 12.07 15.17 4.99
C CYS A 72 11.50 14.48 6.23
N VAL A 73 11.48 15.22 7.35
CA VAL A 73 10.92 14.74 8.62
C VAL A 73 9.40 14.59 8.48
N ALA A 74 8.89 13.42 8.84
CA ALA A 74 7.46 13.11 8.82
C ALA A 74 6.74 13.55 10.11
N ASN A 75 7.47 13.67 11.24
CA ASN A 75 6.91 14.03 12.54
C ASN A 75 7.55 15.32 13.09
N PRO A 76 7.31 16.49 12.47
CA PRO A 76 7.87 17.75 12.94
C PRO A 76 7.40 18.03 14.37
N GLY A 77 8.34 18.31 15.25
CA GLY A 77 8.08 18.49 16.69
C GLY A 77 8.51 17.32 17.58
N ASN A 78 8.76 16.14 17.05
CA ASN A 78 9.37 15.04 17.80
C ASN A 78 10.91 15.05 17.65
N TYR A 79 11.56 15.97 18.35
CA TYR A 79 13.02 16.13 18.28
C TYR A 79 13.81 14.98 18.94
N SER A 80 13.15 14.17 19.78
CA SER A 80 13.78 13.06 20.47
C SER A 80 13.94 11.81 19.60
N ASN A 81 13.07 11.65 18.61
CA ASN A 81 13.11 10.55 17.65
C ASN A 81 12.55 11.03 16.29
N PRO A 82 13.36 11.82 15.55
CA PRO A 82 12.92 12.28 14.24
C PRO A 82 12.82 11.09 13.28
N MET A 83 11.66 10.93 12.66
CA MET A 83 11.39 9.93 11.63
C MET A 83 11.22 10.65 10.30
N THR A 84 11.86 10.14 9.25
CA THR A 84 11.65 10.66 7.89
C THR A 84 10.41 10.03 7.26
N ARG A 85 9.85 10.65 6.23
CA ARG A 85 8.77 10.06 5.41
C ARG A 85 9.21 8.72 4.81
N TRP A 86 10.51 8.59 4.50
CA TRP A 86 11.11 7.33 4.05
C TRP A 86 11.08 6.22 5.11
N ASP A 87 11.36 6.57 6.36
CA ASP A 87 11.27 5.61 7.48
C ASP A 87 9.82 5.20 7.73
N GLU A 88 8.89 6.13 7.65
CA GLU A 88 7.46 5.86 7.79
C GLU A 88 6.93 4.96 6.66
N LEU A 89 7.31 5.24 5.41
CA LEU A 89 7.02 4.38 4.26
C LEU A 89 7.53 2.95 4.49
N ARG A 90 8.78 2.81 4.94
CA ARG A 90 9.37 1.50 5.26
C ARG A 90 8.56 0.76 6.33
N GLU A 91 8.24 1.42 7.43
CA GLU A 91 7.45 0.82 8.51
C GLU A 91 6.04 0.43 8.04
N THR A 92 5.42 1.27 7.23
CA THR A 92 4.12 1.00 6.62
C THR A 92 4.16 -0.24 5.76
N LEU A 93 5.17 -0.37 4.88
CA LEU A 93 5.34 -1.57 4.04
C LEU A 93 5.62 -2.83 4.86
N ILE A 94 6.39 -2.75 5.95
CA ILE A 94 6.62 -3.89 6.84
C ILE A 94 5.31 -4.36 7.48
N LYS A 95 4.48 -3.44 7.96
CA LYS A 95 3.18 -3.76 8.56
C LYS A 95 2.17 -4.24 7.51
N LEU A 96 2.19 -3.64 6.32
CA LEU A 96 1.38 -4.09 5.18
C LEU A 96 1.74 -5.52 4.80
N ALA A 97 3.03 -5.83 4.66
CA ALA A 97 3.51 -7.19 4.41
C ALA A 97 3.00 -8.17 5.48
N HIS A 98 3.07 -7.78 6.75
CA HIS A 98 2.55 -8.61 7.83
C HIS A 98 1.05 -8.88 7.69
N MET A 99 0.26 -7.87 7.41
CA MET A 99 -1.19 -7.99 7.21
C MET A 99 -1.52 -8.86 6.00
N LEU A 100 -0.89 -8.60 4.86
CA LEU A 100 -1.16 -9.32 3.61
C LEU A 100 -0.75 -10.79 3.68
N LEU A 101 0.36 -11.11 4.35
CA LEU A 101 0.80 -12.50 4.55
C LEU A 101 -0.16 -13.32 5.41
N VAL A 102 -0.93 -12.68 6.29
CA VAL A 102 -1.97 -13.37 7.05
C VAL A 102 -3.21 -13.61 6.19
N VAL A 103 -3.52 -12.67 5.29
CA VAL A 103 -4.70 -12.76 4.39
C VAL A 103 -4.46 -13.74 3.26
N ASP A 104 -3.29 -13.68 2.62
CA ASP A 104 -2.93 -14.51 1.48
C ASP A 104 -1.47 -14.98 1.55
N HIS A 105 -1.29 -16.24 1.90
CA HIS A 105 0.06 -16.81 2.06
C HIS A 105 0.84 -17.03 0.78
N THR A 106 0.15 -17.16 -0.35
CA THR A 106 0.76 -17.80 -1.51
C THR A 106 1.36 -16.81 -2.47
N ASP A 107 0.77 -15.61 -2.53
CA ASP A 107 1.00 -14.76 -3.68
C ASP A 107 1.90 -13.55 -3.43
N GLY A 108 2.13 -13.16 -2.14
CA GLY A 108 2.93 -11.98 -1.82
C GLY A 108 2.33 -10.71 -2.43
N PHE A 109 3.14 -9.68 -2.56
CA PHE A 109 2.78 -8.46 -3.28
C PHE A 109 4.01 -7.90 -4.00
N ASN A 110 3.77 -7.02 -4.97
CA ASN A 110 4.83 -6.43 -5.76
C ASN A 110 5.06 -4.97 -5.38
N VAL A 111 6.32 -4.57 -5.28
CA VAL A 111 6.72 -3.18 -5.06
C VAL A 111 7.56 -2.68 -6.22
N GLN A 112 7.28 -1.46 -6.66
CA GLN A 112 8.13 -0.71 -7.57
C GLN A 112 8.35 0.69 -7.03
N PHE A 113 9.59 1.18 -7.08
CA PHE A 113 9.88 2.56 -6.71
C PHE A 113 9.69 3.51 -7.90
N LEU A 114 9.38 4.77 -7.63
CA LEU A 114 9.18 5.77 -8.69
C LEU A 114 10.43 5.95 -9.55
N ASN A 115 11.61 5.96 -8.94
CA ASN A 115 12.88 6.22 -9.63
C ASN A 115 13.68 4.94 -9.98
N ASP A 116 13.16 3.75 -9.61
CA ASP A 116 13.76 2.46 -9.93
C ASP A 116 12.80 1.61 -10.77
N PRO A 117 13.13 1.20 -12.00
CA PRO A 117 12.26 0.38 -12.83
C PRO A 117 12.17 -1.08 -12.38
N ALA A 118 12.99 -1.51 -11.41
CA ALA A 118 12.99 -2.88 -10.92
C ALA A 118 11.69 -3.22 -10.20
N TRP A 119 11.20 -4.44 -10.41
CA TRP A 119 10.10 -5.03 -9.69
C TRP A 119 10.61 -5.91 -8.57
N HIS A 120 10.00 -5.78 -7.40
CA HIS A 120 10.34 -6.54 -6.22
C HIS A 120 9.11 -7.32 -5.75
N GLU A 121 9.12 -8.63 -5.92
CA GLU A 121 8.11 -9.53 -5.39
C GLU A 121 8.45 -9.87 -3.94
N LEU A 122 7.55 -9.59 -3.03
CA LEU A 122 7.78 -9.66 -1.59
C LEU A 122 6.82 -10.64 -0.93
N HIS A 123 7.38 -11.59 -0.20
CA HIS A 123 6.65 -12.64 0.53
C HIS A 123 6.92 -12.61 2.05
N THR A 124 7.88 -11.80 2.51
CA THR A 124 8.26 -11.75 3.93
C THR A 124 8.62 -10.35 4.38
N LYS A 125 8.48 -10.10 5.70
CA LYS A 125 8.95 -8.85 6.31
C LYS A 125 10.44 -8.62 6.07
N GLN A 126 11.25 -9.68 6.13
CA GLN A 126 12.69 -9.61 5.92
C GLN A 126 13.03 -9.17 4.49
N GLN A 127 12.24 -9.57 3.50
CA GLN A 127 12.41 -9.08 2.12
C GLN A 127 12.08 -7.59 2.02
N VAL A 128 11.05 -7.11 2.73
CA VAL A 128 10.76 -5.66 2.81
C VAL A 128 11.91 -4.91 3.46
N GLU A 129 12.41 -5.37 4.61
CA GLU A 129 13.54 -4.74 5.31
C GLU A 129 14.80 -4.71 4.42
N ALA A 130 15.09 -5.81 3.73
CA ALA A 130 16.21 -5.90 2.79
C ALA A 130 16.08 -4.91 1.62
N LEU A 131 14.86 -4.62 1.16
CA LEU A 131 14.58 -3.70 0.08
C LEU A 131 15.03 -2.26 0.42
N PHE A 132 14.97 -1.87 1.69
CA PHE A 132 15.41 -0.56 2.17
C PHE A 132 16.88 -0.51 2.61
N THR A 133 17.55 -1.67 2.72
CA THR A 133 18.97 -1.72 3.08
C THR A 133 19.80 -1.06 1.99
N ASN A 134 20.59 -0.06 2.35
CA ASN A 134 21.42 0.74 1.44
C ASN A 134 20.65 1.57 0.38
N ARG A 135 19.32 1.60 0.41
CA ARG A 135 18.52 2.49 -0.43
C ARG A 135 18.27 3.81 0.31
N ARG A 136 18.38 4.91 -0.42
CA ARG A 136 18.09 6.25 0.08
C ARG A 136 17.19 6.97 -0.91
N PRO A 137 16.24 7.78 -0.43
CA PRO A 137 15.36 8.54 -1.31
C PRO A 137 16.16 9.58 -2.09
N SER A 138 15.91 9.64 -3.41
CA SER A 138 16.54 10.58 -4.34
C SER A 138 15.78 10.60 -5.66
N GLY A 139 15.87 11.70 -6.40
CA GLY A 139 15.20 11.85 -7.69
C GLY A 139 13.92 12.66 -7.60
N THR A 140 13.06 12.49 -8.59
CA THR A 140 11.79 13.21 -8.77
C THR A 140 10.58 12.31 -8.49
N THR A 141 9.37 12.80 -8.74
CA THR A 141 8.12 12.09 -8.51
C THR A 141 7.40 11.78 -9.83
N PRO A 142 7.93 10.89 -10.71
CA PRO A 142 7.40 10.65 -12.07
C PRO A 142 6.16 9.72 -12.03
N LEU A 143 5.08 10.17 -11.38
CA LEU A 143 3.87 9.36 -11.19
C LEU A 143 3.19 8.99 -12.50
N GLY A 144 3.10 9.92 -13.46
CA GLY A 144 2.44 9.67 -14.74
C GLY A 144 3.07 8.50 -15.50
N ALA A 145 4.38 8.54 -15.69
CA ALA A 145 5.12 7.51 -16.39
C ALA A 145 5.07 6.15 -15.65
N ARG A 146 5.07 6.18 -14.32
CA ARG A 146 5.07 4.96 -13.51
C ARG A 146 3.69 4.31 -13.43
N LEU A 147 2.63 5.10 -13.32
CA LEU A 147 1.27 4.59 -13.20
C LEU A 147 0.64 4.18 -14.53
N GLN A 148 0.98 4.82 -15.63
CA GLN A 148 0.38 4.57 -16.94
C GLN A 148 0.31 3.08 -17.34
N PRO A 149 1.39 2.27 -17.25
CA PRO A 149 1.33 0.85 -17.61
C PRO A 149 0.47 0.02 -16.66
N LEU A 150 0.33 0.41 -15.40
CA LEU A 150 -0.50 -0.27 -14.41
C LEU A 150 -1.99 0.04 -14.61
N LEU A 151 -2.31 1.32 -14.85
CA LEU A 151 -3.68 1.78 -14.99
C LEU A 151 -4.40 1.22 -16.21
N ASN A 152 -3.69 0.92 -17.29
CA ASN A 152 -4.31 0.36 -18.50
C ASN A 152 -4.67 -1.14 -18.38
N GLY A 153 -4.35 -1.78 -17.25
CA GLY A 153 -4.66 -3.19 -17.00
C GLY A 153 -3.85 -4.18 -17.85
N SER A 154 -2.84 -3.72 -18.60
CA SER A 154 -2.01 -4.59 -19.44
C SER A 154 -0.81 -5.20 -18.71
N TRP A 155 -0.54 -4.74 -17.48
CA TRP A 155 0.55 -5.24 -16.66
C TRP A 155 -0.01 -6.04 -15.47
N HIS A 156 0.34 -7.29 -15.40
CA HIS A 156 0.04 -8.17 -14.28
C HIS A 156 1.32 -8.85 -13.81
N PRO A 157 1.71 -8.74 -12.54
CA PRO A 157 2.97 -9.29 -12.02
C PRO A 157 3.14 -10.78 -12.27
N LYS A 158 2.04 -11.52 -12.27
CA LYS A 158 2.03 -12.99 -12.37
C LYS A 158 1.50 -13.51 -13.71
N GLY A 159 1.29 -12.62 -14.67
CA GLY A 159 0.73 -12.99 -15.95
C GLY A 159 -0.75 -13.42 -15.87
N HIS A 160 -1.44 -13.10 -14.79
CA HIS A 160 -2.88 -13.29 -14.68
C HIS A 160 -3.57 -12.44 -15.73
N GLY A 161 -4.62 -12.96 -16.33
CA GLY A 161 -5.31 -12.30 -17.42
C GLY A 161 -5.98 -10.99 -16.98
N ALA A 162 -6.46 -10.22 -17.95
CA ALA A 162 -7.17 -8.96 -17.77
C ALA A 162 -8.45 -9.04 -16.90
N GLU A 163 -8.80 -10.21 -16.40
CA GLU A 163 -9.95 -10.46 -15.53
C GLU A 163 -9.61 -10.43 -14.05
N THR A 164 -8.31 -10.46 -13.68
CA THR A 164 -7.89 -10.36 -12.27
C THR A 164 -7.94 -8.91 -11.82
N ASP A 165 -8.51 -8.66 -10.66
CA ASP A 165 -8.51 -7.32 -10.07
C ASP A 165 -7.09 -6.92 -9.67
N LEU A 166 -6.74 -5.66 -9.89
CA LEU A 166 -5.51 -5.05 -9.43
C LEU A 166 -5.82 -4.03 -8.33
N ILE A 167 -5.28 -4.24 -7.14
CA ILE A 167 -5.25 -3.25 -6.06
C ILE A 167 -3.90 -2.55 -6.13
N LEU A 168 -3.94 -1.27 -6.49
CA LEU A 168 -2.77 -0.43 -6.67
C LEU A 168 -2.68 0.58 -5.53
N LEU A 169 -1.67 0.41 -4.67
CA LEU A 169 -1.37 1.36 -3.60
C LEU A 169 -0.25 2.29 -4.08
N VAL A 170 -0.53 3.58 -4.14
CA VAL A 170 0.46 4.61 -4.52
C VAL A 170 0.83 5.39 -3.27
N MET A 171 2.03 5.16 -2.74
CA MET A 171 2.52 5.80 -1.52
C MET A 171 3.45 6.94 -1.91
N THR A 172 3.02 8.18 -1.70
CA THR A 172 3.77 9.38 -2.13
C THR A 172 3.59 10.55 -1.16
N ASP A 173 4.56 11.45 -1.11
CA ASP A 173 4.54 12.66 -0.30
C ASP A 173 4.42 13.94 -1.14
N GLY A 174 4.34 13.82 -2.46
CA GLY A 174 4.50 14.97 -3.34
C GLY A 174 3.58 15.00 -4.56
N SER A 175 3.60 16.15 -5.20
CA SER A 175 2.94 16.35 -6.49
C SER A 175 3.69 15.63 -7.62
N PRO A 176 3.00 15.15 -8.66
CA PRO A 176 3.66 14.54 -9.80
C PRO A 176 4.61 15.54 -10.49
N SER A 177 5.79 15.06 -10.90
CA SER A 177 6.83 15.89 -11.52
C SER A 177 6.84 15.81 -13.05
N ASP A 178 6.21 14.82 -13.63
CA ASP A 178 6.20 14.52 -15.06
C ASP A 178 4.87 14.83 -15.76
N VAL A 179 3.81 15.03 -14.99
CA VAL A 179 2.48 15.47 -15.44
C VAL A 179 1.91 16.49 -14.45
N ASP A 180 0.99 17.34 -14.90
CA ASP A 180 0.17 18.14 -13.98
C ASP A 180 -0.99 17.31 -13.38
N PHE A 181 -1.68 17.82 -12.37
CA PHE A 181 -2.83 17.12 -11.77
C PHE A 181 -3.96 16.85 -12.79
N ALA A 182 -4.15 17.72 -13.78
CA ALA A 182 -5.13 17.46 -14.84
C ALA A 182 -4.69 16.30 -15.74
N GLY A 183 -3.40 16.16 -16.01
CA GLY A 183 -2.81 15.02 -16.71
C GLY A 183 -2.95 13.73 -15.93
N LEU A 184 -2.60 13.76 -14.62
CA LEU A 184 -2.78 12.61 -13.73
C LEU A 184 -4.25 12.18 -13.65
N THR A 185 -5.18 13.15 -13.53
CA THR A 185 -6.63 12.88 -13.53
C THR A 185 -7.06 12.13 -14.79
N ARG A 186 -6.63 12.59 -15.98
CA ARG A 186 -6.95 11.91 -17.24
C ARG A 186 -6.42 10.47 -17.28
N LEU A 187 -5.20 10.24 -16.79
CA LEU A 187 -4.62 8.90 -16.71
C LEU A 187 -5.44 7.99 -15.78
N VAL A 188 -5.78 8.48 -14.59
CA VAL A 188 -6.52 7.71 -13.58
C VAL A 188 -7.99 7.48 -14.02
N GLN A 189 -8.63 8.44 -14.67
CA GLN A 189 -9.97 8.26 -15.25
C GLN A 189 -10.01 7.23 -16.38
N ALA A 190 -8.91 7.10 -17.12
CA ALA A 190 -8.80 6.11 -18.20
C ALA A 190 -8.41 4.71 -17.73
N LYS A 191 -8.27 4.49 -16.41
CA LYS A 191 -7.90 3.19 -15.85
C LYS A 191 -8.85 2.07 -16.25
N ALA A 192 -8.34 0.85 -16.35
CA ALA A 192 -9.17 -0.32 -16.57
C ALA A 192 -10.15 -0.53 -15.39
N LYS A 193 -11.29 -1.17 -15.67
CA LYS A 193 -12.39 -1.34 -14.70
C LYS A 193 -12.01 -2.21 -13.50
N ASN A 194 -11.07 -3.12 -13.70
CA ASN A 194 -10.55 -4.03 -12.68
C ASN A 194 -9.31 -3.47 -11.95
N VAL A 195 -8.97 -2.20 -12.16
CA VAL A 195 -7.90 -1.52 -11.43
C VAL A 195 -8.51 -0.60 -10.38
N TYR A 196 -8.17 -0.83 -9.13
CA TYR A 196 -8.58 -0.04 -7.96
C TYR A 196 -7.35 0.65 -7.39
N VAL A 197 -7.42 1.94 -7.15
CA VAL A 197 -6.26 2.75 -6.77
C VAL A 197 -6.51 3.42 -5.44
N THR A 198 -5.57 3.29 -4.52
CA THR A 198 -5.52 4.12 -3.31
C THR A 198 -4.23 4.93 -3.33
N PHE A 199 -4.35 6.25 -3.27
CA PHE A 199 -3.23 7.14 -2.99
C PHE A 199 -3.11 7.30 -1.48
N LEU A 200 -2.05 6.72 -0.91
CA LEU A 200 -1.74 6.81 0.50
C LEU A 200 -0.70 7.92 0.67
N MET A 201 -1.13 8.99 1.30
CA MET A 201 -0.32 10.19 1.46
C MET A 201 0.71 10.00 2.58
N CYS A 202 1.97 10.28 2.27
CA CYS A 202 3.09 10.25 3.22
C CYS A 202 3.46 11.66 3.67
N THR A 203 2.48 12.55 3.81
CA THR A 203 2.69 13.96 4.14
C THR A 203 1.46 14.54 4.83
N GLU A 204 1.70 15.47 5.75
CA GLU A 204 0.65 16.33 6.37
C GLU A 204 0.50 17.67 5.63
N ASP A 205 1.07 17.84 4.42
CA ASP A 205 0.98 19.06 3.64
C ASP A 205 -0.43 19.20 3.02
N ASP A 206 -1.25 20.07 3.60
CA ASP A 206 -2.63 20.32 3.20
C ASP A 206 -2.78 20.74 1.73
N ASP A 207 -1.79 21.43 1.15
CA ASP A 207 -1.82 21.83 -0.26
C ASP A 207 -1.67 20.61 -1.18
N VAL A 208 -0.79 19.67 -0.82
CA VAL A 208 -0.58 18.43 -1.56
C VAL A 208 -1.79 17.51 -1.39
N VAL A 209 -2.18 17.19 -0.17
CA VAL A 209 -3.34 16.31 0.13
C VAL A 209 -4.62 16.89 -0.48
N GLY A 210 -4.85 18.19 -0.30
CA GLY A 210 -6.01 18.89 -0.86
C GLY A 210 -6.05 18.89 -2.40
N ALA A 211 -4.88 18.82 -3.08
CA ALA A 211 -4.85 18.66 -4.53
C ALA A 211 -5.29 17.24 -4.93
N TYR A 212 -4.78 16.17 -4.29
CA TYR A 212 -5.22 14.79 -4.55
C TYR A 212 -6.72 14.65 -4.35
N ASN A 213 -7.27 15.08 -3.21
CA ASN A 213 -8.72 15.06 -2.92
C ASN A 213 -9.53 15.80 -3.98
N ARG A 214 -9.10 16.98 -4.37
CA ARG A 214 -9.83 17.80 -5.37
C ARG A 214 -9.90 17.15 -6.74
N TYR A 215 -8.82 16.50 -7.16
CA TYR A 215 -8.65 16.05 -8.54
C TYR A 215 -8.97 14.58 -8.75
N LEU A 216 -8.80 13.71 -7.72
CA LEU A 216 -8.85 12.26 -7.88
C LEU A 216 -9.93 11.56 -7.06
N ASP A 217 -10.27 12.06 -5.89
CA ASP A 217 -11.16 11.42 -4.92
C ASP A 217 -12.55 11.03 -5.48
N ARG A 218 -13.05 11.78 -6.45
CA ARG A 218 -14.36 11.50 -7.08
C ARG A 218 -14.31 10.49 -8.24
N ILE A 219 -13.17 9.93 -8.54
CA ILE A 219 -13.02 8.97 -9.63
C ILE A 219 -13.45 7.58 -9.12
N PRO A 220 -14.40 6.90 -9.75
CA PRO A 220 -14.84 5.58 -9.31
C PRO A 220 -13.67 4.58 -9.20
N GLY A 221 -13.57 3.91 -8.06
CA GLY A 221 -12.48 2.97 -7.79
C GLY A 221 -11.14 3.63 -7.49
N VAL A 222 -11.18 4.85 -7.00
CA VAL A 222 -10.04 5.59 -6.46
C VAL A 222 -10.38 6.04 -5.04
N ASP A 223 -9.41 6.01 -4.15
CA ASP A 223 -9.48 6.47 -2.77
C ASP A 223 -8.22 7.28 -2.44
N ILE A 224 -8.37 8.31 -1.64
CA ILE A 224 -7.27 9.11 -1.09
C ILE A 224 -7.26 8.87 0.41
N THR A 225 -6.19 8.30 0.91
CA THR A 225 -6.02 8.00 2.34
C THR A 225 -4.88 8.85 2.89
N ASP A 226 -5.14 9.66 3.88
CA ASP A 226 -4.15 10.48 4.55
C ASP A 226 -3.14 9.62 5.34
N ASP A 227 -2.05 10.22 5.78
CA ASP A 227 -1.14 9.56 6.71
C ASP A 227 -1.89 9.09 7.98
N TYR A 228 -1.32 8.08 8.66
CA TYR A 228 -2.02 7.48 9.81
C TYR A 228 -2.37 8.47 10.92
N ALA A 229 -1.53 9.48 11.17
CA ALA A 229 -1.75 10.42 12.27
C ALA A 229 -2.91 11.38 11.94
N SER A 230 -2.99 11.85 10.71
CA SER A 230 -4.07 12.72 10.20
C SER A 230 -5.39 11.97 10.15
N GLU A 231 -5.42 10.80 9.50
CA GLU A 231 -6.60 9.94 9.39
C GLU A 231 -7.15 9.54 10.77
N LYS A 232 -6.26 9.22 11.71
CA LYS A 232 -6.65 8.88 13.09
C LYS A 232 -7.30 10.05 13.78
N ARG A 233 -6.77 11.28 13.65
CA ARG A 233 -7.36 12.48 14.22
C ARG A 233 -8.79 12.70 13.71
N GLU A 234 -9.02 12.53 12.42
CA GLU A 234 -10.34 12.70 11.79
C GLU A 234 -11.34 11.65 12.26
N VAL A 235 -10.97 10.37 12.22
CA VAL A 235 -11.82 9.27 12.67
C VAL A 235 -12.16 9.39 14.17
N GLU A 236 -11.19 9.79 15.01
CA GLU A 236 -11.40 9.98 16.45
C GLU A 236 -12.25 11.23 16.76
N ALA A 237 -12.18 12.28 15.94
CA ALA A 237 -13.07 13.44 16.06
C ALA A 237 -14.55 13.07 15.87
N HIS A 238 -14.84 12.00 15.14
CA HIS A 238 -16.18 11.43 14.96
C HIS A 238 -16.53 10.34 15.99
N GLY A 239 -15.77 10.23 17.11
CA GLY A 239 -16.03 9.30 18.21
C GLY A 239 -15.73 7.83 17.87
N ARG A 240 -15.00 7.57 16.80
CA ARG A 240 -14.56 6.22 16.37
C ARG A 240 -13.10 6.00 16.74
N LYS A 241 -12.64 4.75 16.74
CA LYS A 241 -11.24 4.41 17.00
C LYS A 241 -10.60 3.83 15.73
N LEU A 242 -9.42 4.32 15.40
CA LEU A 242 -8.62 3.83 14.28
C LEU A 242 -7.31 3.24 14.81
N SER A 243 -7.12 1.91 14.68
CA SER A 243 -5.82 1.28 14.88
C SER A 243 -5.02 1.33 13.57
N TYR A 244 -3.70 1.13 13.67
CA TYR A 244 -2.82 1.17 12.49
C TYR A 244 -3.24 0.15 11.42
N TYR A 245 -3.59 -1.07 11.83
CA TYR A 245 -4.02 -2.10 10.88
C TYR A 245 -5.42 -1.88 10.30
N LYS A 246 -6.31 -1.17 11.01
CA LYS A 246 -7.58 -0.72 10.42
C LYS A 246 -7.35 0.33 9.34
N TRP A 247 -6.42 1.25 9.57
CA TRP A 247 -5.99 2.23 8.56
C TRP A 247 -5.36 1.55 7.34
N LEU A 248 -4.45 0.58 7.54
CA LEU A 248 -3.90 -0.20 6.42
C LEU A 248 -4.98 -0.99 5.66
N ALA A 249 -5.96 -1.56 6.37
CA ALA A 249 -7.08 -2.23 5.73
C ALA A 249 -7.93 -1.25 4.91
N LYS A 250 -8.16 -0.01 5.40
CA LYS A 250 -8.78 1.06 4.61
C LYS A 250 -7.98 1.30 3.34
N ALA A 251 -6.66 1.50 3.44
CA ALA A 251 -5.81 1.73 2.28
C ALA A 251 -5.89 0.62 1.22
N VAL A 252 -5.97 -0.66 1.64
CA VAL A 252 -6.11 -1.79 0.71
C VAL A 252 -7.51 -1.88 0.10
N LEU A 253 -8.54 -1.52 0.83
CA LEU A 253 -9.94 -1.77 0.47
C LEU A 253 -10.66 -0.54 -0.09
N GLY A 254 -10.19 0.68 0.20
CA GLY A 254 -10.86 1.95 -0.09
C GLY A 254 -11.20 2.10 -1.56
N GLY A 255 -10.24 1.93 -2.44
CA GLY A 255 -10.48 2.00 -3.88
C GLY A 255 -11.51 1.00 -4.40
N LYS A 256 -11.69 -0.16 -3.74
CA LYS A 256 -12.61 -1.21 -4.19
C LYS A 256 -13.94 -1.22 -3.44
N LEU A 257 -13.94 -0.95 -2.15
CA LEU A 257 -15.13 -1.04 -1.29
C LEU A 257 -15.49 0.33 -0.73
N VAL A 258 -16.48 0.99 -1.31
CA VAL A 258 -16.95 2.36 -0.97
C VAL A 258 -17.18 2.59 0.54
N LYS A 259 -17.48 1.56 1.32
CA LYS A 259 -17.65 1.70 2.78
C LYS A 259 -16.34 2.05 3.50
N TYR A 260 -15.19 1.74 2.90
CA TYR A 260 -13.86 2.10 3.45
C TYR A 260 -13.44 3.48 3.02
N ASP A 261 -13.71 3.86 1.78
CA ASP A 261 -13.58 5.21 1.24
C ASP A 261 -14.31 6.26 2.14
N LYS A 262 -15.47 5.87 2.70
CA LYS A 262 -16.28 6.72 3.58
C LYS A 262 -16.01 6.55 5.09
N MET A 263 -14.93 5.93 5.48
CA MET A 263 -14.66 5.70 6.92
C MET A 263 -14.33 6.99 7.69
N ASP A 264 -13.76 7.97 7.06
CA ASP A 264 -13.40 9.29 7.57
C ASP A 264 -14.55 10.30 7.50
N GLU A 265 -15.54 10.08 6.62
CA GLU A 265 -16.71 10.94 6.54
C GLU A 265 -17.56 10.92 7.83
N ALA A 266 -18.15 12.07 8.17
CA ALA A 266 -19.12 12.16 9.26
C ALA A 266 -20.30 11.19 9.01
N PRO A 267 -20.84 10.53 10.05
CA PRO A 267 -22.02 9.69 9.88
C PRO A 267 -23.14 10.54 9.26
N GLN A 268 -23.65 10.08 8.11
CA GLN A 268 -24.80 10.75 7.51
C GLN A 268 -25.94 10.74 8.52
N SER A 269 -26.34 11.89 9.03
CA SER A 269 -27.52 12.02 9.85
C SER A 269 -28.69 11.53 9.01
N CYS A 270 -29.31 10.41 9.39
CA CYS A 270 -30.63 10.05 8.89
C CYS A 270 -31.57 11.20 9.29
N CYS A 271 -31.83 12.13 8.37
CA CYS A 271 -32.98 13.01 8.48
C CYS A 271 -34.20 12.10 8.48
N THR A 272 -34.68 11.76 9.65
CA THR A 272 -36.02 11.22 9.83
C THR A 272 -36.95 12.34 9.39
N VAL A 273 -37.46 12.22 8.18
CA VAL A 273 -38.58 13.05 7.73
C VAL A 273 -39.76 12.63 8.58
N ALA A 274 -40.17 13.52 9.49
CA ALA A 274 -41.36 13.38 10.30
C ALA A 274 -42.61 13.72 9.45
#